data_3417922115ffd5a60682a283fd898a4a
#
_entry.id   3417922115ffd5a60682a283fd898a4a
#
_cell.length_a   1.000
_cell.length_b   1.000
_cell.length_c   1.000
_cell.angle_alpha   90.00
_cell.angle_beta   90.00
_cell.angle_gamma   90.00
#
_symmetry.space_group_name_H-M   'P 1'
#
loop_
_entity.id
_entity.type
_entity.pdbx_description
1 polymer ?
#
loop_
_entity_poly.entity_id
_entity_poly.type
_entity_poly.pdbx_seq_one_letter_code
_entity_poly.pdbx_strand_id
1 'polypeptide(L)'
;MGVPDAGRPVAQPRRGRPWQGCAAVSPLPALTLVRAVQRSVAQAQRAAFFDWSAEVTRSPCRLPEMARADPPLLRPDLVHFTPDGYRLTAERLHAQILRGMGLSTRIASI
;
A
#
# COMPACT_ATOMS: atom_id res chain seq x y z
N MET A 1 12.65 9.23 -20.23
CA MET A 1 11.90 8.94 -18.99
C MET A 1 12.91 8.70 -17.89
N GLY A 2 13.01 9.61 -16.91
CA GLY A 2 13.87 9.39 -15.77
C GLY A 2 13.41 8.18 -14.97
N VAL A 3 14.35 7.37 -14.50
CA VAL A 3 14.07 6.33 -13.51
C VAL A 3 13.42 7.05 -12.32
N PRO A 4 12.24 6.62 -11.87
CA PRO A 4 11.66 7.22 -10.68
C PRO A 4 12.67 7.10 -9.56
N ASP A 5 13.02 8.22 -8.98
CA ASP A 5 13.93 8.27 -7.86
C ASP A 5 13.24 7.60 -6.67
N ALA A 6 13.42 6.29 -6.59
CA ALA A 6 12.84 5.47 -5.51
C ALA A 6 13.37 5.90 -4.12
N GLY A 7 14.34 6.78 -4.10
CA GLY A 7 14.93 7.29 -2.87
C GLY A 7 14.49 8.70 -2.48
N ARG A 8 13.68 9.36 -3.31
CA ARG A 8 13.17 10.67 -2.87
C ARG A 8 12.01 10.46 -1.89
N PRO A 9 12.16 10.93 -0.67
CA PRO A 9 11.03 10.92 0.25
C PRO A 9 9.91 11.73 -0.39
N VAL A 10 8.76 11.10 -0.51
CA VAL A 10 7.53 11.83 -0.80
C VAL A 10 7.48 12.98 0.20
N ALA A 11 7.23 14.19 -0.29
CA ALA A 11 7.29 15.41 0.50
C ALA A 11 6.60 15.21 1.86
N GLN A 12 7.40 15.18 2.90
CA GLN A 12 6.85 15.10 4.26
C GLN A 12 6.13 16.41 4.56
N PRO A 13 4.94 16.35 5.15
CA PRO A 13 4.26 17.55 5.59
C PRO A 13 5.18 18.29 6.58
N ARG A 14 5.26 19.59 6.41
CA ARG A 14 6.03 20.44 7.31
C ARG A 14 5.53 20.26 8.75
N ARG A 15 6.45 20.15 9.69
CA ARG A 15 6.13 20.05 11.11
C ARG A 15 5.14 21.15 11.49
N GLY A 16 4.05 20.78 12.14
CA GLY A 16 3.08 21.71 12.70
C GLY A 16 1.87 22.05 11.84
N ARG A 17 1.76 21.56 10.62
CA ARG A 17 0.53 21.69 9.83
C ARG A 17 -0.26 20.39 9.86
N PRO A 18 -1.57 20.44 10.04
CA PRO A 18 -2.39 19.27 9.84
C PRO A 18 -2.18 18.75 8.43
N TRP A 19 -2.10 17.44 8.29
CA TRP A 19 -1.95 16.78 7.02
C TRP A 19 -3.07 17.23 6.06
N GLN A 20 -2.71 17.92 5.00
CA GLN A 20 -3.69 18.41 4.02
C GLN A 20 -3.81 17.45 2.84
N GLY A 21 -4.26 16.23 3.13
CA GLY A 21 -4.78 15.31 2.15
C GLY A 21 -3.84 14.88 1.02
N CYS A 22 -4.43 14.38 -0.01
CA CYS A 22 -3.76 13.76 -1.16
C CYS A 22 -2.92 14.69 -2.02
N ALA A 23 -3.15 16.00 -1.95
CA ALA A 23 -2.42 16.97 -2.77
C ALA A 23 -0.91 17.00 -2.52
N ALA A 24 -0.46 16.53 -1.34
CA ALA A 24 0.94 16.53 -0.98
C ALA A 24 1.67 15.24 -1.31
N VAL A 25 0.96 14.20 -1.76
CA VAL A 25 1.53 12.89 -2.11
C VAL A 25 1.04 12.49 -3.49
N SER A 26 1.89 12.57 -4.47
CA SER A 26 1.59 12.06 -5.80
C SER A 26 2.09 10.62 -5.93
N PRO A 27 1.26 9.69 -6.40
CA PRO A 27 1.76 8.36 -6.75
C PRO A 27 2.80 8.50 -7.86
N LEU A 28 3.88 7.73 -7.76
CA LEU A 28 4.87 7.66 -8.82
C LEU A 28 4.20 7.07 -10.07
N PRO A 29 4.26 7.74 -11.24
CA PRO A 29 3.63 7.23 -12.45
C PRO A 29 4.10 5.81 -12.81
N ALA A 30 5.36 5.50 -12.54
CA ALA A 30 5.92 4.17 -12.76
C ALA A 30 5.21 3.09 -11.91
N LEU A 31 4.82 3.39 -10.68
CA LEU A 31 4.10 2.43 -9.84
C LEU A 31 2.70 2.14 -10.39
N THR A 32 2.01 3.15 -10.90
CA THR A 32 0.71 2.98 -11.54
C THR A 32 0.82 2.08 -12.76
N LEU A 33 1.87 2.29 -13.58
CA LEU A 33 2.13 1.45 -14.74
C LEU A 33 2.45 0.01 -14.35
N VAL A 34 3.33 -0.19 -13.37
CA VAL A 34 3.69 -1.52 -12.88
C VAL A 34 2.46 -2.26 -12.39
N ARG A 35 1.60 -1.63 -11.61
CA ARG A 35 0.35 -2.24 -11.12
C ARG A 35 -0.56 -2.66 -12.28
N ALA A 36 -0.70 -1.80 -13.28
CA ALA A 36 -1.53 -2.10 -14.46
C ALA A 36 -0.99 -3.31 -15.22
N VAL A 37 0.32 -3.38 -15.43
CA VAL A 37 0.98 -4.51 -16.09
C VAL A 37 0.82 -5.79 -15.29
N GLN A 38 1.07 -5.75 -13.99
CA GLN A 38 0.90 -6.91 -13.10
C GLN A 38 -0.52 -7.44 -13.15
N ARG A 39 -1.51 -6.57 -13.11
CA ARG A 39 -2.92 -6.95 -13.20
C ARG A 39 -3.24 -7.61 -14.54
N SER A 40 -2.76 -7.04 -15.64
CA SER A 40 -2.97 -7.61 -16.98
C SER A 40 -2.34 -8.99 -17.11
N VAL A 41 -1.12 -9.17 -16.63
CA VAL A 41 -0.43 -10.45 -16.66
C VAL A 41 -1.16 -11.48 -15.79
N ALA A 42 -1.57 -11.10 -14.59
CA ALA A 42 -2.32 -11.99 -13.71
C ALA A 42 -3.63 -12.45 -14.37
N GLN A 43 -4.37 -11.56 -15.00
CA GLN A 43 -5.60 -11.89 -15.72
C GLN A 43 -5.32 -12.85 -16.89
N ALA A 44 -4.28 -12.56 -17.69
CA ALA A 44 -3.92 -13.42 -18.83
C ALA A 44 -3.49 -14.81 -18.38
N GLN A 45 -2.84 -14.93 -17.25
CA GLN A 45 -2.35 -16.19 -16.69
C GLN A 45 -3.34 -16.86 -15.74
N ARG A 46 -4.52 -16.27 -15.56
CA ARG A 46 -5.53 -16.74 -14.57
C ARG A 46 -4.96 -16.88 -13.16
N ALA A 47 -4.05 -15.97 -12.82
CA ALA A 47 -3.46 -15.89 -11.50
C ALA A 47 -4.17 -14.86 -10.64
N ALA A 48 -4.18 -15.06 -9.34
CA ALA A 48 -4.64 -14.04 -8.40
C ALA A 48 -3.69 -12.85 -8.38
N PHE A 49 -4.22 -11.68 -8.12
CA PHE A 49 -3.44 -10.45 -8.01
C PHE A 49 -3.81 -9.73 -6.71
N PHE A 50 -2.80 -9.52 -5.86
CA PHE A 50 -2.98 -8.73 -4.65
C PHE A 50 -2.49 -7.29 -4.91
N ASP A 51 -3.44 -6.39 -5.06
CA ASP A 51 -3.14 -4.97 -5.23
C ASP A 51 -2.97 -4.31 -3.85
N TRP A 52 -1.74 -4.30 -3.35
CA TRP A 52 -1.43 -3.74 -2.04
C TRP A 52 -1.92 -2.29 -1.90
N SER A 53 -1.76 -1.50 -2.94
CA SER A 53 -2.18 -0.09 -2.90
C SER A 53 -3.70 0.05 -2.72
N ALA A 54 -4.48 -0.77 -3.41
CA ALA A 54 -5.94 -0.74 -3.27
C ALA A 54 -6.40 -1.33 -1.94
N GLU A 55 -5.78 -2.43 -1.49
CA GLU A 55 -6.25 -3.19 -0.33
C GLU A 55 -5.74 -2.63 1.00
N VAL A 56 -4.53 -2.09 1.02
CA VAL A 56 -3.90 -1.63 2.26
C VAL A 56 -3.94 -0.12 2.39
N THR A 57 -3.41 0.60 1.41
CA THR A 57 -3.36 2.05 1.50
C THR A 57 -4.63 2.73 1.04
N ARG A 58 -5.33 2.14 0.10
CA ARG A 58 -6.53 2.69 -0.57
C ARG A 58 -6.31 4.05 -1.23
N SER A 59 -5.37 4.81 -0.74
CA SER A 59 -5.02 6.13 -1.25
C SER A 59 -3.57 6.44 -0.90
N PRO A 60 -2.79 7.06 -1.80
CA PRO A 60 -1.42 7.50 -1.49
C PRO A 60 -1.34 8.42 -0.27
N CYS A 61 -2.42 9.11 0.06
CA CYS A 61 -2.51 9.98 1.22
C CYS A 61 -2.31 9.26 2.54
N ARG A 62 -2.60 7.98 2.58
CA ARG A 62 -2.48 7.20 3.80
C ARG A 62 -1.04 6.81 4.12
N LEU A 63 -0.13 6.91 3.15
CA LEU A 63 1.26 6.53 3.39
C LEU A 63 1.89 7.32 4.54
N PRO A 64 1.81 8.66 4.58
CA PRO A 64 2.33 9.41 5.72
C PRO A 64 1.61 9.13 7.03
N GLU A 65 0.30 8.89 6.98
CA GLU A 65 -0.46 8.50 8.17
C GLU A 65 0.03 7.18 8.73
N MET A 66 0.31 6.21 7.84
CA MET A 66 0.85 4.92 8.24
C MET A 66 2.24 5.05 8.85
N ALA A 67 3.07 5.96 8.34
CA ALA A 67 4.40 6.22 8.89
C ALA A 67 4.34 6.91 10.25
N ARG A 68 3.26 7.63 10.55
CA ARG A 68 3.04 8.34 11.81
C ARG A 68 2.19 7.57 12.81
N ALA A 69 1.61 6.47 12.39
CA ALA A 69 0.82 5.64 13.29
C ALA A 69 1.64 5.19 14.49
N ASP A 70 0.98 4.84 15.57
CA ASP A 70 1.61 4.28 16.77
C ASP A 70 0.97 2.91 17.08
N PRO A 71 1.71 1.82 16.87
CA PRO A 71 3.06 1.75 16.29
C PRO A 71 3.08 2.10 14.79
N PRO A 72 4.21 2.60 14.28
CA PRO A 72 4.30 2.96 12.87
C PRO A 72 4.20 1.73 11.96
N LEU A 73 3.53 1.89 10.82
CA LEU A 73 3.31 0.83 9.83
C LEU A 73 4.30 0.93 8.66
N LEU A 74 4.82 2.12 8.41
CA LEU A 74 5.83 2.39 7.42
C LEU A 74 7.00 3.14 8.04
N ARG A 75 8.18 2.98 7.46
CA ARG A 75 9.31 3.83 7.79
C ARG A 75 9.11 5.24 7.22
N PRO A 76 9.86 6.24 7.70
CA PRO A 76 9.72 7.61 7.21
C PRO A 76 9.95 7.80 5.70
N ASP A 77 10.64 6.86 5.05
CA ASP A 77 10.86 6.87 3.61
C ASP A 77 9.59 6.55 2.81
N LEU A 78 8.52 6.10 3.46
CA LEU A 78 7.25 5.71 2.86
C LEU A 78 7.36 4.55 1.85
N VAL A 79 8.42 3.79 1.92
CA VAL A 79 8.71 2.66 1.03
C VAL A 79 8.83 1.36 1.80
N HIS A 80 9.57 1.38 2.91
CA HIS A 80 9.83 0.18 3.70
C HIS A 80 8.80 0.02 4.82
N PHE A 81 8.36 -1.23 5.01
CA PHE A 81 7.47 -1.57 6.11
C PHE A 81 8.23 -1.67 7.42
N THR A 82 7.51 -1.37 8.50
CA THR A 82 7.86 -1.85 9.84
C THR A 82 7.34 -3.28 10.02
N PRO A 83 7.73 -4.00 11.09
CA PRO A 83 7.12 -5.30 11.41
C PRO A 83 5.60 -5.24 11.50
N ASP A 84 5.04 -4.19 12.06
CA ASP A 84 3.59 -4.01 12.15
C ASP A 84 2.96 -3.75 10.78
N GLY A 85 3.66 -3.06 9.89
CA GLY A 85 3.24 -2.88 8.49
C GLY A 85 3.22 -4.20 7.72
N TYR A 86 4.19 -5.05 7.93
CA TYR A 86 4.19 -6.40 7.36
C TYR A 86 3.03 -7.24 7.87
N ARG A 87 2.74 -7.14 9.17
CA ARG A 87 1.60 -7.85 9.76
C ARG A 87 0.28 -7.41 9.14
N LEU A 88 0.06 -6.12 9.02
CA LEU A 88 -1.13 -5.57 8.39
C LEU A 88 -1.27 -6.07 6.95
N THR A 89 -0.19 -6.04 6.18
CA THR A 89 -0.18 -6.53 4.79
C THR A 89 -0.53 -8.02 4.74
N ALA A 90 0.03 -8.82 5.61
CA ALA A 90 -0.27 -10.25 5.69
C ALA A 90 -1.74 -10.52 6.04
N GLU A 91 -2.30 -9.76 6.97
CA GLU A 91 -3.71 -9.88 7.35
C GLU A 91 -4.64 -9.54 6.17
N ARG A 92 -4.31 -8.50 5.42
CA ARG A 92 -5.10 -8.09 4.25
C ARG A 92 -5.00 -9.12 3.12
N LEU A 93 -3.80 -9.64 2.86
CA LEU A 93 -3.60 -10.70 1.88
C LEU A 93 -4.38 -11.96 2.28
N HIS A 94 -4.28 -12.36 3.53
CA HIS A 94 -5.00 -13.52 4.06
C HIS A 94 -6.52 -13.36 3.90
N ALA A 95 -7.05 -12.18 4.26
CA ALA A 95 -8.47 -11.88 4.09
C ALA A 95 -8.91 -11.97 2.61
N GLN A 96 -8.08 -11.50 1.68
CA GLN A 96 -8.39 -11.58 0.26
C GLN A 96 -8.38 -13.04 -0.24
N ILE A 97 -7.42 -13.83 0.20
CA ILE A 97 -7.38 -15.27 -0.14
C ILE A 97 -8.64 -15.97 0.34
N LEU A 98 -9.06 -15.72 1.58
CA LEU A 98 -10.28 -16.31 2.12
C LEU A 98 -11.52 -15.90 1.32
N ARG A 99 -11.64 -14.63 0.95
CA ARG A 99 -12.73 -14.16 0.10
C ARG A 99 -12.76 -14.86 -1.25
N GLY A 100 -11.58 -15.01 -1.88
CA GLY A 100 -11.44 -15.71 -3.15
C GLY A 100 -11.82 -17.19 -3.08
N MET A 101 -11.68 -17.78 -1.89
CA MET A 101 -12.09 -19.16 -1.61
C MET A 101 -13.57 -19.27 -1.15
N GLY A 102 -14.28 -18.16 -1.06
CA GLY A 102 -15.66 -18.14 -0.55
C GLY A 102 -15.75 -18.24 0.97
N LEU A 103 -14.66 -18.05 1.70
CA LEU A 103 -14.62 -18.12 3.16
C LEU A 103 -14.75 -16.74 3.79
N SER A 104 -15.43 -16.70 4.95
CA SER A 104 -15.58 -15.46 5.71
C SER A 104 -14.32 -15.12 6.49
N THR A 105 -13.95 -13.84 6.50
CA THR A 105 -12.84 -13.36 7.33
C THR A 105 -13.10 -13.50 8.83
N ARG A 106 -14.35 -13.62 9.25
CA ARG A 106 -14.71 -13.86 10.66
C ARG A 106 -14.21 -15.21 11.17
N ILE A 107 -14.11 -16.21 10.29
CA ILE A 107 -13.60 -17.53 10.66
C ILE A 107 -12.11 -17.44 10.95
N ALA A 108 -11.39 -16.62 10.24
CA ALA A 108 -9.94 -16.43 10.42
C ALA A 108 -9.60 -15.64 11.70
N SER A 109 -10.57 -14.98 12.32
CA SER A 109 -10.38 -14.19 13.54
C SER A 109 -10.57 -15.00 14.83
N ILE A 110 -10.90 -16.26 14.70
CA ILE A 110 -10.98 -17.19 15.81
C ILE A 110 -9.59 -17.78 16.03
#